data_c6fa582fa344ad6896ff18405dce925e
#
_entry.id   c6fa582fa344ad6896ff18405dce925e
#
_cell.length_a   1.000
_cell.length_b   1.000
_cell.length_c   1.000
_cell.angle_alpha   90.00
_cell.angle_beta   90.00
_cell.angle_gamma   90.00
#
_symmetry.space_group_name_H-M   'P 1'
#
loop_
_entity.id
_entity.type
_entity.pdbx_description
1 polymer ?
#
loop_
_entity_poly.entity_id
_entity_poly.type
_entity_poly.pdbx_seq_one_letter_code
_entity_poly.pdbx_strand_id
1 'polypeptide(L)'
;MYGGSWFTTASPPLLAIHGDADDVNPYWSSEQLFADATGPRWLVTVLGGGHVGPYTSGWVEPAVASLITDFLHAHLQLDPAAAARIESDANADGLALANAA
;
A
#
# COMPACT_ATOMS: atom_id res chain seq x y z
N MET A 1 -9.37 -5.89 -16.21
CA MET A 1 -8.55 -5.10 -15.35
C MET A 1 -7.18 -4.90 -15.98
N TYR A 2 -6.16 -5.15 -15.30
CA TYR A 2 -4.82 -4.92 -15.77
C TYR A 2 -4.26 -6.19 -16.40
N GLY A 3 -3.67 -6.08 -17.59
CA GLY A 3 -3.16 -7.25 -18.33
C GLY A 3 -1.78 -7.05 -18.94
N GLY A 4 -0.99 -6.12 -18.44
CA GLY A 4 0.36 -5.85 -18.94
C GLY A 4 1.29 -5.35 -17.85
N SER A 5 2.33 -4.68 -18.25
CA SER A 5 3.25 -4.07 -17.29
C SER A 5 2.79 -2.65 -16.95
N TRP A 6 2.75 -2.34 -15.65
CA TRP A 6 2.40 -1.00 -15.18
C TRP A 6 3.48 0.03 -15.49
N PHE A 7 4.73 -0.43 -15.59
CA PHE A 7 5.87 0.47 -15.73
C PHE A 7 6.71 0.02 -16.92
N THR A 8 7.05 0.95 -17.80
CA THR A 8 7.96 0.71 -18.93
C THR A 8 9.39 1.17 -18.62
N THR A 9 9.56 1.89 -17.53
CA THR A 9 10.85 2.36 -17.02
C THR A 9 10.88 2.10 -15.51
N ALA A 10 11.94 2.56 -14.84
CA ALA A 10 12.03 2.46 -13.39
C ALA A 10 10.81 3.15 -12.74
N SER A 11 10.18 2.47 -11.79
CA SER A 11 9.01 3.02 -11.14
C SER A 11 9.38 4.02 -10.05
N PRO A 12 8.50 4.98 -9.74
CA PRO A 12 8.65 5.78 -8.53
C PRO A 12 8.41 4.91 -7.29
N PRO A 13 8.67 5.43 -6.08
CA PRO A 13 8.22 4.77 -4.86
C PRO A 13 6.72 4.49 -4.90
N LEU A 14 6.32 3.32 -4.41
CA LEU A 14 4.94 2.85 -4.49
C LEU A 14 4.41 2.46 -3.12
N LEU A 15 3.24 2.99 -2.78
CA LEU A 15 2.43 2.48 -1.68
C LEU A 15 1.09 2.03 -2.26
N ALA A 16 0.80 0.73 -2.20
CA ALA A 16 -0.49 0.17 -2.59
C ALA A 16 -1.21 -0.34 -1.35
N ILE A 17 -2.44 0.07 -1.17
CA ILE A 17 -3.30 -0.36 -0.05
C ILE A 17 -4.56 -0.95 -0.68
N HIS A 18 -4.84 -2.23 -0.41
CA HIS A 18 -5.93 -2.93 -1.08
C HIS A 18 -6.59 -3.94 -0.14
N GLY A 19 -7.90 -3.96 -0.12
CA GLY A 19 -8.66 -4.98 0.59
C GLY A 19 -8.67 -6.30 -0.20
N ASP A 20 -8.44 -7.41 0.45
CA ASP A 20 -8.41 -8.71 -0.22
C ASP A 20 -9.80 -9.31 -0.47
N ALA A 21 -10.84 -8.63 0.01
CA ALA A 21 -12.24 -8.97 -0.30
C ALA A 21 -12.90 -7.91 -1.19
N ASP A 22 -12.11 -7.12 -1.91
CA ASP A 22 -12.59 -6.10 -2.83
C ASP A 22 -13.25 -6.77 -4.04
N ASP A 23 -14.55 -6.52 -4.22
CA ASP A 23 -15.35 -7.11 -5.30
C ASP A 23 -15.49 -6.19 -6.52
N VAL A 24 -14.90 -5.00 -6.46
CA VAL A 24 -14.88 -4.04 -7.57
C VAL A 24 -13.55 -4.12 -8.32
N ASN A 25 -12.44 -4.01 -7.60
CA ASN A 25 -11.10 -4.17 -8.15
C ASN A 25 -10.46 -5.41 -7.54
N PRO A 26 -10.15 -6.45 -8.34
CA PRO A 26 -9.56 -7.66 -7.80
C PRO A 26 -8.22 -7.38 -7.11
N TYR A 27 -8.01 -7.99 -5.97
CA TYR A 27 -6.79 -7.81 -5.18
C TYR A 27 -5.53 -8.17 -5.97
N TRP A 28 -5.61 -9.16 -6.88
CA TRP A 28 -4.44 -9.57 -7.67
C TRP A 28 -3.87 -8.42 -8.52
N SER A 29 -4.68 -7.41 -8.86
CA SER A 29 -4.17 -6.28 -9.63
C SER A 29 -3.14 -5.46 -8.82
N SER A 30 -3.30 -5.32 -7.50
CA SER A 30 -2.30 -4.69 -6.66
C SER A 30 -1.07 -5.56 -6.46
N GLU A 31 -1.24 -6.88 -6.37
CA GLU A 31 -0.11 -7.80 -6.33
C GLU A 31 0.75 -7.68 -7.59
N GLN A 32 0.10 -7.56 -8.75
CA GLN A 32 0.81 -7.41 -10.01
C GLN A 32 1.50 -6.05 -10.11
N LEU A 33 0.83 -4.99 -9.68
CA LEU A 33 1.43 -3.65 -9.61
C LEU A 33 2.68 -3.66 -8.74
N PHE A 34 2.60 -4.28 -7.57
CA PHE A 34 3.73 -4.41 -6.65
C PHE A 34 4.88 -5.20 -7.30
N ALA A 35 4.57 -6.30 -7.99
CA ALA A 35 5.57 -7.13 -8.64
C ALA A 35 6.27 -6.40 -9.80
N ASP A 36 5.52 -5.56 -10.53
CA ASP A 36 6.07 -4.81 -11.67
C ASP A 36 6.89 -3.60 -11.27
N ALA A 37 6.68 -3.06 -10.08
CA ALA A 37 7.42 -1.90 -9.60
C ALA A 37 8.88 -2.27 -9.35
N THR A 38 9.79 -1.32 -9.53
CA THR A 38 11.24 -1.55 -9.40
C THR A 38 11.89 -0.72 -8.30
N GLY A 39 11.21 0.33 -7.82
CA GLY A 39 11.70 1.17 -6.72
C GLY A 39 11.25 0.65 -5.36
N PRO A 40 11.51 1.42 -4.29
CA PRO A 40 10.97 1.10 -2.98
C PRO A 40 9.46 0.96 -3.06
N ARG A 41 8.93 -0.11 -2.47
CA ARG A 41 7.51 -0.39 -2.62
C ARG A 41 6.94 -1.12 -1.43
N TRP A 42 5.69 -0.80 -1.12
CA TRP A 42 4.92 -1.40 -0.03
C TRP A 42 3.55 -1.79 -0.55
N LEU A 43 3.15 -3.01 -0.24
CA LEU A 43 1.78 -3.48 -0.45
C LEU A 43 1.18 -3.77 0.91
N VAL A 44 0.17 -3.00 1.29
CA VAL A 44 -0.54 -3.19 2.54
C VAL A 44 -1.91 -3.78 2.22
N THR A 45 -2.15 -4.97 2.73
CA THR A 45 -3.42 -5.66 2.56
C THR A 45 -4.32 -5.36 3.74
N VAL A 46 -5.54 -4.91 3.46
CA VAL A 46 -6.60 -4.80 4.46
C VAL A 46 -7.33 -6.14 4.47
N LEU A 47 -7.09 -6.94 5.49
CA LEU A 47 -7.61 -8.30 5.58
C LEU A 47 -9.13 -8.27 5.69
N GLY A 48 -9.82 -8.95 4.76
CA GLY A 48 -11.27 -8.95 4.69
C GLY A 48 -11.86 -7.64 4.22
N GLY A 49 -11.05 -6.70 3.77
CA GLY A 49 -11.52 -5.38 3.37
C GLY A 49 -12.16 -5.35 2.00
N GLY A 50 -13.26 -4.58 1.88
CA GLY A 50 -13.92 -4.31 0.60
C GLY A 50 -13.26 -3.16 -0.15
N HIS A 51 -14.01 -2.56 -1.09
CA HIS A 51 -13.44 -1.57 -2.01
C HIS A 51 -13.07 -0.24 -1.33
N VAL A 52 -13.97 0.36 -0.58
CA VAL A 52 -13.72 1.67 0.04
C VAL A 52 -14.00 1.74 1.53
N GLY A 53 -14.81 0.85 2.06
CA GLY A 53 -15.23 0.88 3.46
C GLY A 53 -14.06 1.03 4.45
N PRO A 54 -12.97 0.24 4.32
CA PRO A 54 -11.84 0.31 5.24
C PRO A 54 -11.12 1.66 5.26
N TYR A 55 -11.25 2.46 4.20
CA TYR A 55 -10.54 3.73 4.07
C TYR A 55 -11.34 4.91 4.59
N THR A 56 -12.60 4.71 4.88
CA THR A 56 -13.51 5.79 5.29
C THR A 56 -14.06 5.63 6.70
N SER A 57 -13.92 4.46 7.29
CA SER A 57 -14.44 4.21 8.62
C SER A 57 -13.81 2.96 9.23
N GLY A 58 -14.05 2.76 10.53
CA GLY A 58 -13.56 1.59 11.23
C GLY A 58 -12.19 1.80 11.85
N TRP A 59 -11.67 0.76 12.46
CA TRP A 59 -10.41 0.84 13.21
C TRP A 59 -9.16 0.90 12.36
N VAL A 60 -9.21 0.46 11.10
CA VAL A 60 -8.05 0.52 10.21
C VAL A 60 -7.84 1.91 9.61
N GLU A 61 -8.86 2.76 9.63
CA GLU A 61 -8.74 4.10 9.03
C GLU A 61 -7.58 4.91 9.60
N PRO A 62 -7.35 4.98 10.93
CA PRO A 62 -6.20 5.72 11.45
C PRO A 62 -4.86 5.16 10.99
N ALA A 63 -4.74 3.83 10.91
CA ALA A 63 -3.51 3.20 10.44
C ALA A 63 -3.28 3.49 8.96
N VAL A 64 -4.32 3.47 8.13
CA VAL A 64 -4.24 3.82 6.71
C VAL A 64 -3.82 5.27 6.55
N ALA A 65 -4.40 6.19 7.32
CA ALA A 65 -4.00 7.60 7.28
C ALA A 65 -2.54 7.79 7.66
N SER A 66 -2.05 7.08 8.68
CA SER A 66 -0.65 7.13 9.09
C SER A 66 0.28 6.60 8.01
N LEU A 67 -0.10 5.50 7.36
CA LEU A 67 0.67 4.92 6.24
C LEU A 67 0.85 5.92 5.12
N ILE A 68 -0.23 6.56 4.70
CA ILE A 68 -0.18 7.54 3.60
C ILE A 68 0.67 8.73 4.01
N THR A 69 0.49 9.26 5.21
CA THR A 69 1.25 10.40 5.72
C THR A 69 2.74 10.09 5.77
N ASP A 70 3.12 8.95 6.33
CA ASP A 70 4.52 8.57 6.46
C ASP A 70 5.15 8.28 5.10
N PHE A 71 4.40 7.69 4.18
CA PHE A 71 4.88 7.47 2.82
C PHE A 71 5.21 8.80 2.13
N LEU A 72 4.32 9.78 2.24
CA LEU A 72 4.55 11.10 1.64
C LEU A 72 5.74 11.80 2.28
N HIS A 73 5.88 11.75 3.60
CA HIS A 73 7.05 12.34 4.28
C HIS A 73 8.35 11.65 3.86
N ALA A 74 8.34 10.31 3.74
CA ALA A 74 9.54 9.57 3.36
C ALA A 74 10.04 9.95 1.97
N HIS A 75 9.14 10.14 1.02
CA HIS A 75 9.52 10.26 -0.40
C HIS A 75 9.41 11.68 -0.96
N LEU A 76 8.62 12.55 -0.35
CA LEU A 76 8.56 13.96 -0.74
C LEU A 76 9.50 14.82 0.10
N GLN A 77 9.73 14.46 1.36
CA GLN A 77 10.57 15.22 2.27
C GLN A 77 11.88 14.50 2.61
N LEU A 78 12.13 13.34 1.99
CA LEU A 78 13.33 12.52 2.19
C LEU A 78 13.59 12.22 3.67
N ASP A 79 12.54 11.83 4.39
CA ASP A 79 12.61 11.53 5.82
C ASP A 79 12.73 10.01 6.03
N PRO A 80 13.94 9.49 6.36
CA PRO A 80 14.11 8.05 6.56
C PRO A 80 13.39 7.52 7.79
N ALA A 81 13.14 8.35 8.80
CA ALA A 81 12.37 7.94 9.96
C ALA A 81 10.91 7.67 9.58
N ALA A 82 10.36 8.45 8.64
CA ALA A 82 9.02 8.22 8.13
C ALA A 82 8.93 6.88 7.36
N ALA A 83 9.95 6.53 6.58
CA ALA A 83 9.99 5.24 5.90
C ALA A 83 9.98 4.08 6.90
N ALA A 84 10.71 4.20 8.00
CA ALA A 84 10.69 3.18 9.06
C ALA A 84 9.31 3.08 9.73
N ARG A 85 8.60 4.19 9.87
CA ARG A 85 7.26 4.19 10.46
C ARG A 85 6.21 3.48 9.60
N ILE A 86 6.41 3.36 8.28
CA ILE A 86 5.50 2.63 7.39
C ILE A 86 5.35 1.18 7.87
N GLU A 87 6.44 0.52 8.19
CA GLU A 87 6.39 -0.85 8.70
C GLU A 87 5.65 -0.93 10.03
N SER A 88 5.89 0.03 10.91
CA SER A 88 5.21 0.11 12.19
C SER A 88 3.72 0.36 12.03
N ASP A 89 3.34 1.28 11.13
CA ASP A 89 1.93 1.61 10.86
C ASP A 89 1.19 0.40 10.29
N ALA A 90 1.85 -0.37 9.45
CA ALA A 90 1.25 -1.56 8.82
C ALA A 90 1.14 -2.75 9.79
N ASN A 91 1.73 -2.65 10.98
CA ASN A 91 1.65 -3.69 12.01
C ASN A 91 0.42 -3.50 12.89
N ALA A 92 -0.70 -3.12 12.30
CA ALA A 92 -1.98 -2.97 12.98
C ALA A 92 -2.84 -4.21 12.72
N ASP A 93 -3.76 -4.51 13.62
CA ASP A 93 -4.71 -5.59 13.44
C ASP A 93 -5.54 -5.37 12.18
N GLY A 94 -5.67 -6.41 11.36
CA GLY A 94 -6.42 -6.34 10.12
C GLY A 94 -5.59 -5.91 8.92
N LEU A 95 -4.29 -5.65 9.08
CA LEU A 95 -3.39 -5.31 7.99
C LEU A 95 -2.27 -6.36 7.84
N ALA A 96 -1.78 -6.49 6.61
CA ALA A 96 -0.60 -7.31 6.30
C ALA A 96 0.29 -6.53 5.34
N LEU A 97 1.59 -6.68 5.48
CA LEU A 97 2.58 -5.91 4.71
C LEU A 97 3.46 -6.82 3.86
N ALA A 98 3.66 -6.44 2.60
CA ALA A 98 4.77 -6.89 1.78
C ALA A 98 5.55 -5.66 1.33
N ASN A 99 6.88 -5.72 1.37
CA ASN A 99 7.72 -4.60 0.96
C ASN A 99 9.00 -5.07 0.29
N ALA A 100 9.57 -4.17 -0.51
CA ALA A 100 10.85 -4.39 -1.17
C ALA A 100 11.53 -3.05 -1.45
N ALA A 101 12.84 -3.09 -1.50
CA ALA A 101 13.63 -1.89 -1.78
C ALA A 101 13.81 -1.67 -3.29
#